data_4ad0163b2593617623a08a44c62eab92
#
_entry.id   4ad0163b2593617623a08a44c62eab92
#
_cell.length_a   1.000
_cell.length_b   1.000
_cell.length_c   1.000
_cell.angle_alpha   90.00
_cell.angle_beta   90.00
_cell.angle_gamma   90.00
#
_symmetry.space_group_name_H-M   'P 1'
#
loop_
_entity.id
_entity.type
_entity.pdbx_description
1 polymer ?
#
loop_
_entity_poly.entity_id
_entity_poly.type
_entity_poly.pdbx_seq_one_letter_code
_entity_poly.pdbx_strand_id
1 'polypeptide(L)'
;MITVSHNIFIEAPVERVFALMADPATRSALSPHAKPIQVEIEGGESLRVGSVCHFRLQLDNRIVDYHTRVCEFAPNRLIVSVSDTAVPFRIRLETRPEGDGTRLTHTEQFEPTDEMLRQALPPTLANVVMEKIYWLLPFLDTEYAARIQGEREEALANRLEGNLERWLAAIKRHLESGNR
;
A
#
# COMPACT_ATOMS: atom_id res chain seq x y z
N MET A 1 -11.43 4.03 9.13
CA MET A 1 -10.55 4.27 7.94
C MET A 1 -9.11 4.30 8.39
N ILE A 2 -8.27 3.46 7.78
CA ILE A 2 -6.83 3.43 8.03
C ILE A 2 -6.14 4.26 6.94
N THR A 3 -5.17 5.08 7.37
CA THR A 3 -4.25 5.80 6.47
C THR A 3 -2.83 5.45 6.86
N VAL A 4 -2.07 4.93 5.91
CA VAL A 4 -0.64 4.61 6.06
C VAL A 4 0.14 5.49 5.10
N SER A 5 1.20 6.13 5.58
CA SER A 5 2.01 7.02 4.75
C SER A 5 3.48 6.90 5.11
N HIS A 6 4.33 6.80 4.10
CA HIS A 6 5.78 6.84 4.29
C HIS A 6 6.42 7.72 3.22
N ASN A 7 7.51 8.39 3.59
CA ASN A 7 8.28 9.20 2.65
C ASN A 7 9.78 8.88 2.73
N ILE A 8 10.46 9.03 1.61
CA ILE A 8 11.90 8.77 1.51
C ILE A 8 12.57 9.80 0.60
N PHE A 9 13.77 10.20 0.95
CA PHE A 9 14.62 11.00 0.07
C PHE A 9 15.45 10.08 -0.83
N ILE A 10 15.48 10.40 -2.14
CA ILE A 10 16.17 9.62 -3.19
C ILE A 10 17.13 10.57 -3.93
N GLU A 11 18.39 10.21 -4.00
CA GLU A 11 19.44 10.95 -4.76
C GLU A 11 19.28 10.71 -6.28
N ALA A 12 18.16 11.16 -6.82
CA ALA A 12 17.84 11.08 -8.25
C ALA A 12 16.89 12.22 -8.66
N PRO A 13 16.96 12.69 -9.91
CA PRO A 13 16.05 13.71 -10.45
C PRO A 13 14.59 13.28 -10.35
N VAL A 14 13.68 14.25 -10.15
CA VAL A 14 12.26 14.01 -9.96
C VAL A 14 11.62 13.29 -11.16
N GLU A 15 12.08 13.57 -12.35
CA GLU A 15 11.61 12.93 -13.58
C GLU A 15 11.88 11.42 -13.56
N ARG A 16 13.06 11.03 -13.10
CA ARG A 16 13.47 9.62 -13.02
C ARG A 16 12.71 8.87 -11.92
N VAL A 17 12.54 9.49 -10.75
CA VAL A 17 11.75 8.91 -9.67
C VAL A 17 10.29 8.77 -10.09
N PHE A 18 9.71 9.83 -10.68
CA PHE A 18 8.34 9.81 -11.14
C PHE A 18 8.10 8.78 -12.25
N ALA A 19 9.01 8.70 -13.24
CA ALA A 19 8.90 7.74 -14.33
C ALA A 19 8.85 6.29 -13.81
N LEU A 20 9.69 5.93 -12.83
CA LEU A 20 9.64 4.63 -12.19
C LEU A 20 8.30 4.41 -11.47
N MET A 21 7.79 5.41 -10.74
CA MET A 21 6.51 5.29 -10.04
C MET A 21 5.30 5.26 -10.99
N ALA A 22 5.43 5.84 -12.18
CA ALA A 22 4.43 5.79 -13.25
C ALA A 22 4.45 4.47 -14.06
N ASP A 23 5.45 3.61 -13.85
CA ASP A 23 5.52 2.27 -14.42
C ASP A 23 5.07 1.23 -13.37
N PRO A 24 3.80 0.75 -13.44
CA PRO A 24 3.27 -0.18 -12.45
C PRO A 24 4.01 -1.53 -12.44
N ALA A 25 4.53 -2.00 -13.59
CA ALA A 25 5.24 -3.26 -13.67
C ALA A 25 6.60 -3.18 -12.95
N THR A 26 7.41 -2.16 -13.29
CA THR A 26 8.71 -1.96 -12.67
C THR A 26 8.60 -1.70 -11.16
N ARG A 27 7.70 -0.80 -10.72
CA ARG A 27 7.55 -0.52 -9.29
C ARG A 27 7.07 -1.73 -8.48
N SER A 28 6.21 -2.58 -9.07
CA SER A 28 5.74 -3.81 -8.41
C SER A 28 6.83 -4.86 -8.31
N ALA A 29 7.70 -4.97 -9.30
CA ALA A 29 8.83 -5.90 -9.29
C ALA A 29 9.87 -5.59 -8.18
N LEU A 30 9.89 -4.34 -7.68
CA LEU A 30 10.76 -3.93 -6.58
C LEU A 30 10.14 -4.19 -5.20
N SER A 31 8.90 -4.68 -5.11
CA SER A 31 8.27 -4.99 -3.83
C SER A 31 8.91 -6.23 -3.19
N PRO A 32 9.40 -6.13 -1.94
CA PRO A 32 9.93 -7.30 -1.24
C PRO A 32 8.84 -8.24 -0.70
N HIS A 33 7.56 -7.82 -0.74
CA HIS A 33 6.41 -8.53 -0.16
C HIS A 33 5.45 -9.09 -1.19
N ALA A 34 5.58 -8.66 -2.44
CA ALA A 34 4.70 -9.06 -3.53
C ALA A 34 5.52 -9.46 -4.75
N LYS A 35 5.26 -10.66 -5.27
CA LYS A 35 5.86 -11.10 -6.53
C LYS A 35 4.86 -10.88 -7.66
N PRO A 36 5.17 -10.03 -8.65
CA PRO A 36 4.28 -9.81 -9.78
C PRO A 36 4.18 -11.09 -10.64
N ILE A 37 2.94 -11.48 -10.96
CA ILE A 37 2.62 -12.54 -11.93
C ILE A 37 2.27 -11.86 -13.25
N GLN A 38 1.40 -10.83 -13.20
CA GLN A 38 1.03 -9.99 -14.32
C GLN A 38 0.75 -8.58 -13.78
N VAL A 39 1.40 -7.59 -14.37
CA VAL A 39 1.15 -6.17 -14.07
C VAL A 39 1.24 -5.40 -15.36
N GLU A 40 0.16 -4.75 -15.73
CA GLU A 40 0.07 -4.03 -17.01
C GLU A 40 -0.89 -2.84 -16.94
N ILE A 41 -0.72 -1.90 -17.85
CA ILE A 41 -1.70 -0.86 -18.12
C ILE A 41 -2.58 -1.39 -19.25
N GLU A 42 -3.89 -1.45 -19.05
CA GLU A 42 -4.84 -1.88 -20.09
C GLU A 42 -4.70 -0.97 -21.34
N GLY A 43 -4.60 -1.60 -22.50
CA GLY A 43 -4.39 -0.88 -23.76
C GLY A 43 -2.94 -0.52 -24.06
N GLY A 44 -1.98 -0.84 -23.16
CA GLY A 44 -0.53 -0.69 -23.41
C GLY A 44 -0.02 0.74 -23.57
N GLU A 45 -0.80 1.74 -23.18
CA GLU A 45 -0.45 3.15 -23.27
C GLU A 45 0.32 3.64 -22.03
N SER A 46 0.88 4.86 -22.12
CA SER A 46 1.47 5.52 -20.96
C SER A 46 0.41 5.86 -19.91
N LEU A 47 0.79 5.84 -18.64
CA LEU A 47 -0.10 6.15 -17.52
C LEU A 47 -0.65 7.58 -17.63
N ARG A 48 -1.96 7.73 -17.47
CA ARG A 48 -2.69 9.01 -17.50
C ARG A 48 -3.97 8.91 -16.69
N VAL A 49 -4.68 10.02 -16.49
CA VAL A 49 -6.01 10.00 -15.89
C VAL A 49 -6.93 9.07 -16.69
N GLY A 50 -7.65 8.21 -15.99
CA GLY A 50 -8.54 7.20 -16.58
C GLY A 50 -7.86 5.88 -16.93
N SER A 51 -6.52 5.79 -16.95
CA SER A 51 -5.82 4.52 -17.16
C SER A 51 -6.24 3.49 -16.12
N VAL A 52 -6.47 2.28 -16.57
CA VAL A 52 -6.72 1.12 -15.71
C VAL A 52 -5.45 0.28 -15.69
N CYS A 53 -4.99 -0.05 -14.49
CA CYS A 53 -3.84 -0.93 -14.29
C CYS A 53 -4.34 -2.23 -13.69
N HIS A 54 -4.01 -3.35 -14.31
CA HIS A 54 -4.26 -4.70 -13.81
C HIS A 54 -3.07 -5.18 -12.99
N PHE A 55 -3.35 -5.70 -11.80
CA PHE A 55 -2.36 -6.26 -10.88
C PHE A 55 -2.76 -7.67 -10.51
N ARG A 56 -1.95 -8.64 -10.90
CA ARG A 56 -2.01 -10.01 -10.42
C ARG A 56 -0.70 -10.34 -9.73
N LEU A 57 -0.76 -10.44 -8.41
CA LEU A 57 0.41 -10.52 -7.53
C LEU A 57 0.32 -11.76 -6.66
N GLN A 58 1.45 -12.39 -6.38
CA GLN A 58 1.57 -13.39 -5.34
C GLN A 58 2.04 -12.71 -4.04
N LEU A 59 1.23 -12.81 -3.00
CA LEU A 59 1.50 -12.37 -1.63
C LEU A 59 1.56 -13.61 -0.75
N ASP A 60 2.75 -13.99 -0.30
CA ASP A 60 2.96 -15.25 0.42
C ASP A 60 2.34 -16.44 -0.33
N ASN A 61 1.32 -17.08 0.26
CA ASN A 61 0.61 -18.22 -0.32
C ASN A 61 -0.70 -17.86 -1.04
N ARG A 62 -0.96 -16.56 -1.27
CA ARG A 62 -2.20 -16.07 -1.90
C ARG A 62 -1.89 -15.36 -3.20
N ILE A 63 -2.76 -15.54 -4.18
CA ILE A 63 -2.78 -14.70 -5.38
C ILE A 63 -3.87 -13.65 -5.16
N VAL A 64 -3.51 -12.39 -5.34
CA VAL A 64 -4.44 -11.26 -5.40
C VAL A 64 -4.53 -10.79 -6.84
N ASP A 65 -5.74 -10.48 -7.27
CA ASP A 65 -6.05 -10.07 -8.64
C ASP A 65 -7.04 -8.89 -8.56
N TYR A 66 -6.62 -7.72 -9.04
CA TYR A 66 -7.41 -6.50 -8.94
C TYR A 66 -6.98 -5.45 -9.96
N HIS A 67 -7.85 -4.46 -10.16
CA HIS A 67 -7.55 -3.31 -10.99
C HIS A 67 -7.50 -2.03 -10.15
N THR A 68 -6.74 -1.06 -10.64
CA THR A 68 -6.78 0.31 -10.14
C THR A 68 -7.04 1.27 -11.29
N ARG A 69 -7.81 2.31 -11.03
CA ARG A 69 -8.05 3.39 -11.98
C ARG A 69 -7.34 4.64 -11.51
N VAL A 70 -6.58 5.27 -12.41
CA VAL A 70 -5.94 6.56 -12.16
C VAL A 70 -7.00 7.66 -12.15
N CYS A 71 -7.14 8.36 -11.02
CA CYS A 71 -8.09 9.45 -10.83
C CYS A 71 -7.44 10.83 -11.00
N GLU A 72 -6.16 10.96 -10.61
CA GLU A 72 -5.38 12.18 -10.74
C GLU A 72 -3.99 11.85 -11.27
N PHE A 73 -3.50 12.66 -12.19
CA PHE A 73 -2.17 12.51 -12.75
C PHE A 73 -1.59 13.88 -13.09
N ALA A 74 -0.49 14.22 -12.43
CA ALA A 74 0.30 15.40 -12.72
C ALA A 74 1.76 14.98 -12.89
N PRO A 75 2.34 15.06 -14.10
CA PRO A 75 3.71 14.65 -14.38
C PRO A 75 4.72 15.23 -13.37
N ASN A 76 5.64 14.40 -12.93
CA ASN A 76 6.70 14.71 -11.96
C ASN A 76 6.21 15.19 -10.59
N ARG A 77 4.92 14.98 -10.28
CA ARG A 77 4.34 15.46 -9.02
C ARG A 77 3.39 14.49 -8.34
N LEU A 78 2.41 13.91 -9.09
CA LEU A 78 1.30 13.23 -8.44
C LEU A 78 0.70 12.13 -9.31
N ILE A 79 0.43 10.98 -8.69
CA ILE A 79 -0.43 9.91 -9.21
C ILE A 79 -1.40 9.53 -8.09
N VAL A 80 -2.70 9.56 -8.36
CA VAL A 80 -3.73 9.03 -7.46
C VAL A 80 -4.51 7.96 -8.17
N SER A 81 -4.64 6.80 -7.53
CA SER A 81 -5.39 5.66 -8.06
C SER A 81 -6.34 5.09 -7.01
N VAL A 82 -7.46 4.54 -7.46
CA VAL A 82 -8.44 3.84 -6.61
C VAL A 82 -8.63 2.43 -7.16
N SER A 83 -8.68 1.43 -6.26
CA SER A 83 -8.92 0.03 -6.62
C SER A 83 -10.41 -0.25 -6.81
N ASP A 84 -10.70 -1.32 -7.57
CA ASP A 84 -12.05 -1.88 -7.77
C ASP A 84 -12.35 -3.08 -6.86
N THR A 85 -11.55 -3.28 -5.83
CA THR A 85 -11.70 -4.41 -4.89
C THR A 85 -12.91 -4.26 -3.99
N ALA A 86 -13.35 -5.38 -3.38
CA ALA A 86 -14.41 -5.38 -2.37
C ALA A 86 -14.08 -4.50 -1.15
N VAL A 87 -12.79 -4.30 -0.88
CA VAL A 87 -12.27 -3.30 0.06
C VAL A 87 -11.54 -2.25 -0.77
N PRO A 88 -12.23 -1.19 -1.22
CA PRO A 88 -11.58 -0.15 -2.01
C PRO A 88 -10.44 0.50 -1.25
N PHE A 89 -9.31 0.64 -1.93
CA PHE A 89 -8.19 1.40 -1.40
C PHE A 89 -7.78 2.51 -2.38
N ARG A 90 -7.34 3.62 -1.80
CA ARG A 90 -6.80 4.75 -2.53
C ARG A 90 -5.31 4.83 -2.32
N ILE A 91 -4.57 4.92 -3.40
CA ILE A 91 -3.12 5.14 -3.41
C ILE A 91 -2.84 6.55 -3.89
N ARG A 92 -1.94 7.26 -3.17
CA ARG A 92 -1.43 8.57 -3.54
C ARG A 92 0.09 8.52 -3.55
N LEU A 93 0.69 8.79 -4.69
CA LEU A 93 2.12 8.88 -4.92
C LEU A 93 2.47 10.33 -5.23
N GLU A 94 3.35 10.94 -4.44
CA GLU A 94 3.79 12.31 -4.63
C GLU A 94 5.30 12.36 -4.74
N THR A 95 5.78 13.13 -5.70
CA THR A 95 7.20 13.45 -5.86
C THR A 95 7.39 14.97 -5.77
N ARG A 96 8.43 15.38 -5.06
CA ARG A 96 8.81 16.78 -4.92
C ARG A 96 10.33 16.91 -5.00
N PRO A 97 10.87 17.80 -5.84
CA PRO A 97 12.28 18.14 -5.81
C PRO A 97 12.70 18.62 -4.40
N GLU A 98 13.83 18.11 -3.92
CA GLU A 98 14.39 18.49 -2.60
C GLU A 98 15.92 18.45 -2.69
N GLY A 99 16.57 19.64 -2.62
CA GLY A 99 18.00 19.73 -2.82
C GLY A 99 18.44 19.21 -4.19
N ASP A 100 19.36 18.28 -4.20
CA ASP A 100 19.88 17.59 -5.38
C ASP A 100 19.15 16.27 -5.72
N GLY A 101 18.07 16.00 -5.02
CA GLY A 101 17.28 14.78 -5.21
C GLY A 101 15.77 15.01 -5.17
N THR A 102 15.05 13.97 -4.75
CA THR A 102 13.59 13.93 -4.75
C THR A 102 13.07 13.35 -3.46
N ARG A 103 12.07 14.00 -2.85
CA ARG A 103 11.22 13.42 -1.81
C ARG A 103 10.08 12.67 -2.48
N LEU A 104 10.03 11.36 -2.29
CA LEU A 104 8.92 10.49 -2.68
C LEU A 104 8.06 10.20 -1.46
N THR A 105 6.76 10.47 -1.56
CA THR A 105 5.75 10.11 -0.54
C THR A 105 4.75 9.14 -1.14
N HIS A 106 4.47 8.05 -0.43
CA HIS A 106 3.41 7.09 -0.75
C HIS A 106 2.42 7.04 0.41
N THR A 107 1.16 7.23 0.09
CA THR A 107 0.05 7.16 1.06
C THR A 107 -0.99 6.17 0.54
N GLU A 108 -1.45 5.29 1.43
CA GLU A 108 -2.54 4.34 1.21
C GLU A 108 -3.67 4.61 2.19
N GLN A 109 -4.91 4.57 1.70
CA GLN A 109 -6.12 4.77 2.50
C GLN A 109 -7.13 3.68 2.16
N PHE A 110 -7.72 3.05 3.19
CA PHE A 110 -8.76 2.03 3.02
C PHE A 110 -9.58 1.86 4.30
N GLU A 111 -10.76 1.25 4.14
CA GLU A 111 -11.57 0.78 5.26
C GLU A 111 -11.24 -0.70 5.51
N PRO A 112 -10.65 -1.06 6.66
CA PRO A 112 -10.30 -2.45 6.93
C PRO A 112 -11.56 -3.28 7.16
N THR A 113 -11.53 -4.54 6.70
CA THR A 113 -12.57 -5.52 7.06
C THR A 113 -12.26 -6.15 8.43
N ASP A 114 -13.28 -6.69 9.09
CA ASP A 114 -13.12 -7.44 10.35
C ASP A 114 -12.12 -8.59 10.20
N GLU A 115 -12.07 -9.22 9.02
CA GLU A 115 -11.12 -10.29 8.73
C GLU A 115 -9.67 -9.79 8.71
N MET A 116 -9.41 -8.64 8.08
CA MET A 116 -8.08 -8.01 8.07
C MET A 116 -7.64 -7.64 9.49
N LEU A 117 -8.56 -7.12 10.29
CA LEU A 117 -8.30 -6.73 11.68
C LEU A 117 -8.03 -7.95 12.57
N ARG A 118 -8.75 -9.07 12.37
CA ARG A 118 -8.47 -10.32 13.08
C ARG A 118 -7.08 -10.89 12.75
N GLN A 119 -6.64 -10.81 11.51
CA GLN A 119 -5.34 -11.32 11.06
C GLN A 119 -4.15 -10.41 11.44
N ALA A 120 -4.41 -9.18 11.88
CA ALA A 120 -3.36 -8.23 12.24
C ALA A 120 -2.64 -8.58 13.56
N LEU A 121 -3.33 -9.21 14.49
CA LEU A 121 -2.75 -9.63 15.77
C LEU A 121 -2.21 -11.07 15.70
N PRO A 122 -1.06 -11.35 16.34
CA PRO A 122 -0.56 -12.71 16.44
C PRO A 122 -1.57 -13.60 17.19
N PRO A 123 -1.72 -14.88 16.80
CA PRO A 123 -2.58 -15.82 17.51
C PRO A 123 -2.00 -16.12 18.90
N THR A 124 -2.48 -15.45 19.92
CA THR A 124 -2.23 -15.80 21.32
C THR A 124 -3.35 -16.69 21.84
N LEU A 125 -3.06 -17.57 22.83
CA LEU A 125 -4.07 -18.40 23.48
C LEU A 125 -5.25 -17.56 24.03
N ALA A 126 -4.96 -16.34 24.51
CA ALA A 126 -5.98 -15.39 24.93
C ALA A 126 -6.91 -14.98 23.78
N ASN A 127 -6.37 -14.77 22.59
CA ASN A 127 -7.15 -14.39 21.41
C ASN A 127 -8.06 -15.55 20.92
N VAL A 128 -7.59 -16.80 21.02
CA VAL A 128 -8.38 -17.99 20.59
C VAL A 128 -9.56 -18.24 21.56
N VAL A 129 -9.37 -18.05 22.86
CA VAL A 129 -10.45 -18.17 23.85
C VAL A 129 -11.42 -17.00 23.74
N MET A 130 -10.90 -15.81 23.52
CA MET A 130 -11.71 -14.59 23.34
C MET A 130 -12.53 -14.61 22.05
N GLU A 131 -12.05 -15.22 20.97
CA GLU A 131 -12.82 -15.34 19.71
C GLU A 131 -14.16 -16.07 19.90
N LYS A 132 -14.23 -17.04 20.81
CA LYS A 132 -15.47 -17.74 21.14
C LYS A 132 -16.43 -16.92 22.04
N ILE A 133 -15.92 -15.91 22.72
CA ILE A 133 -16.70 -15.03 23.62
C ILE A 133 -17.03 -13.71 22.89
N TYR A 134 -16.34 -13.40 21.80
CA TYR A 134 -16.40 -12.13 21.07
C TYR A 134 -17.79 -11.75 20.55
N TRP A 135 -18.64 -12.72 20.25
CA TRP A 135 -20.00 -12.44 19.81
C TRP A 135 -20.90 -11.92 20.93
N LEU A 136 -20.52 -12.13 22.21
CA LEU A 136 -21.24 -11.65 23.40
C LEU A 136 -20.72 -10.29 23.91
N LEU A 137 -19.46 -9.94 23.65
CA LEU A 137 -18.81 -8.74 24.18
C LEU A 137 -19.43 -7.40 23.75
N PRO A 138 -19.90 -7.22 22.49
CA PRO A 138 -20.55 -5.96 22.09
C PRO A 138 -21.82 -5.65 22.89
N PHE A 139 -22.42 -6.65 23.54
CA PHE A 139 -23.58 -6.48 24.39
C PHE A 139 -23.21 -6.21 25.87
N LEU A 140 -21.95 -6.39 26.25
CA LEU A 140 -21.50 -6.31 27.64
C LEU A 140 -20.63 -5.08 27.93
N ASP A 141 -19.78 -4.64 26.99
CA ASP A 141 -18.88 -3.49 27.20
C ASP A 141 -18.45 -2.87 25.86
N THR A 142 -19.08 -1.76 25.50
CA THR A 142 -18.80 -1.01 24.25
C THR A 142 -17.43 -0.33 24.28
N GLU A 143 -16.91 0.08 25.47
CA GLU A 143 -15.60 0.72 25.60
C GLU A 143 -14.47 -0.30 25.39
N TYR A 144 -14.64 -1.50 25.95
CA TYR A 144 -13.69 -2.58 25.74
C TYR A 144 -13.62 -3.02 24.28
N ALA A 145 -14.77 -3.17 23.62
CA ALA A 145 -14.85 -3.50 22.19
C ALA A 145 -14.15 -2.44 21.33
N ALA A 146 -14.39 -1.15 21.60
CA ALA A 146 -13.77 -0.04 20.90
C ALA A 146 -12.24 -0.02 21.08
N ARG A 147 -11.74 -0.33 22.30
CA ARG A 147 -10.31 -0.41 22.58
C ARG A 147 -9.63 -1.52 21.78
N ILE A 148 -10.21 -2.72 21.77
CA ILE A 148 -9.67 -3.87 21.00
C ILE A 148 -9.69 -3.59 19.50
N GLN A 149 -10.72 -2.92 19.01
CA GLN A 149 -10.80 -2.50 17.62
C GLN A 149 -9.65 -1.52 17.29
N GLY A 150 -9.41 -0.53 18.16
CA GLY A 150 -8.30 0.42 18.02
C GLY A 150 -6.93 -0.26 18.01
N GLU A 151 -6.67 -1.19 18.92
CA GLU A 151 -5.41 -1.96 18.99
C GLU A 151 -5.18 -2.77 17.68
N ARG A 152 -6.23 -3.34 17.10
CA ARG A 152 -6.15 -4.07 15.83
C ARG A 152 -5.88 -3.17 14.63
N GLU A 153 -6.54 -2.02 14.58
CA GLU A 153 -6.31 -1.02 13.53
C GLU A 153 -4.87 -0.50 13.58
N GLU A 154 -4.36 -0.21 14.78
CA GLU A 154 -2.98 0.22 14.98
C GLU A 154 -1.97 -0.87 14.59
N ALA A 155 -2.18 -2.11 14.99
CA ALA A 155 -1.32 -3.24 14.62
C ALA A 155 -1.30 -3.46 13.11
N LEU A 156 -2.45 -3.34 12.43
CA LEU A 156 -2.53 -3.43 10.97
C LEU A 156 -1.82 -2.26 10.30
N ALA A 157 -2.03 -1.03 10.77
CA ALA A 157 -1.36 0.16 10.25
C ALA A 157 0.17 0.05 10.37
N ASN A 158 0.68 -0.32 11.54
CA ASN A 158 2.12 -0.48 11.79
C ASN A 158 2.75 -1.55 10.88
N ARG A 159 2.06 -2.67 10.66
CA ARG A 159 2.52 -3.72 9.73
C ARG A 159 2.60 -3.21 8.29
N LEU A 160 1.59 -2.49 7.85
CA LEU A 160 1.53 -1.94 6.49
C LEU A 160 2.57 -0.83 6.29
N GLU A 161 2.77 0.04 7.29
CA GLU A 161 3.82 1.06 7.27
C GLU A 161 5.21 0.45 7.14
N GLY A 162 5.51 -0.59 7.91
CA GLY A 162 6.77 -1.33 7.79
C GLY A 162 6.95 -2.02 6.42
N ASN A 163 5.87 -2.47 5.78
CA ASN A 163 5.93 -2.99 4.42
C ASN A 163 6.24 -1.87 3.41
N LEU A 164 5.57 -0.73 3.55
CA LEU A 164 5.74 0.43 2.70
C LEU A 164 7.17 1.01 2.80
N GLU A 165 7.71 1.12 4.02
CA GLU A 165 9.09 1.53 4.26
C GLU A 165 10.09 0.64 3.52
N ARG A 166 9.97 -0.68 3.66
CA ARG A 166 10.88 -1.63 2.97
C ARG A 166 10.79 -1.54 1.45
N TRP A 167 9.59 -1.34 0.93
CA TRP A 167 9.40 -1.18 -0.50
C TRP A 167 9.99 0.12 -1.01
N LEU A 168 9.75 1.26 -0.37
CA LEU A 168 10.36 2.53 -0.74
C LEU A 168 11.89 2.51 -0.63
N ALA A 169 12.43 1.81 0.38
CA ALA A 169 13.87 1.58 0.48
C ALA A 169 14.43 0.75 -0.69
N ALA A 170 13.65 -0.22 -1.22
CA ALA A 170 14.06 -0.97 -2.41
C ALA A 170 14.04 -0.10 -3.68
N ILE A 171 13.04 0.76 -3.84
CA ILE A 171 12.96 1.75 -4.92
C ILE A 171 14.16 2.71 -4.86
N LYS A 172 14.48 3.24 -3.68
CA LYS A 172 15.66 4.11 -3.47
C LYS A 172 16.94 3.42 -3.93
N ARG A 173 17.21 2.21 -3.44
CA ARG A 173 18.40 1.44 -3.84
C ARG A 173 18.48 1.24 -5.36
N HIS A 174 17.37 0.89 -6.00
CA HIS A 174 17.31 0.69 -7.43
C HIS A 174 17.66 1.96 -8.22
N LEU A 175 17.10 3.08 -7.82
CA LEU A 175 17.34 4.37 -8.48
C LEU A 175 18.75 4.91 -8.26
N GLU A 176 19.33 4.72 -7.08
CA GLU A 176 20.66 5.20 -6.75
C GLU A 176 21.78 4.29 -7.30
N SER A 177 21.54 2.97 -7.43
CA SER A 177 22.53 2.04 -8.01
C SER A 177 22.79 2.22 -9.50
N GLY A 178 21.88 2.78 -10.24
CA GLY A 178 22.03 3.08 -11.68
C GLY A 178 22.81 4.36 -12.00
N ASN A 179 23.32 5.05 -10.99
CA ASN A 179 24.14 6.28 -11.13
C ASN A 179 25.66 6.05 -11.01
N ARG A 180 26.11 4.80 -10.95
CA ARG A 180 27.53 4.44 -10.90
C ARG A 180 28.03 3.97 -12.27
#